data_5772163e9e7bf42f474053d731bd772f
#
_entry.id   5772163e9e7bf42f474053d731bd772f
#
_cell.length_a   1.000
_cell.length_b   1.000
_cell.length_c   1.000
_cell.angle_alpha   90.00
_cell.angle_beta   90.00
_cell.angle_gamma   90.00
#
_symmetry.space_group_name_H-M   'P 1'
#
loop_
_entity.id
_entity.type
_entity.pdbx_description
1 polymer ?
#
loop_
_entity_poly.entity_id
_entity_poly.type
_entity_poly.pdbx_seq_one_letter_code
_entity_poly.pdbx_strand_id
1 'polypeptide(L)'
;MSKLILRNIDKSFGDFRAVNGFSLDLKSGEFVSLLGPSGCGKTTTLRMIAGFMPPSGGTIEMDGQVISSAAGVVPPEKRRMSMIFQSYAIWPNMTVGQNVGFGLEVRKLPRADIERRVDRILDVVQMGALKGRYPAELSGGQQQRVALARAIVVEPEVLLLDEPLSNLDANLREEMRFEIRRLHDEFKITTVYVTHDQSEAMVTSDRIVVMNKGRIEQVDPPHVLYGKPRSRFVAGFIGRTNFVERDGATYSLRPQSIGLSLARPAANGVEAEIVDRAYLGEHWDYQVKPLGEAKPLRVSTGPNAIFELSQRVWLEIDPSAMVRVEA
;
A
#
# COMPACT_ATOMS: atom_id res chain seq x y z
N MET A 1 -9.32 -20.75 2.55
CA MET A 1 -8.18 -21.46 1.93
C MET A 1 -7.24 -20.43 1.33
N SER A 2 -5.93 -20.68 1.33
CA SER A 2 -4.96 -19.77 0.72
C SER A 2 -5.04 -19.87 -0.80
N LYS A 3 -5.17 -18.71 -1.48
CA LYS A 3 -5.28 -18.63 -2.94
C LYS A 3 -3.93 -18.58 -3.62
N LEU A 4 -3.00 -17.83 -3.03
CA LEU A 4 -1.65 -17.64 -3.52
C LEU A 4 -0.66 -17.80 -2.37
N ILE A 5 0.36 -18.63 -2.56
CA ILE A 5 1.37 -18.90 -1.54
C ILE A 5 2.76 -18.73 -2.16
N LEU A 6 3.58 -17.91 -1.51
CA LEU A 6 4.99 -17.73 -1.82
C LEU A 6 5.80 -18.40 -0.69
N ARG A 7 6.69 -19.34 -1.02
CA ARG A 7 7.50 -20.06 -0.04
C ARG A 7 8.98 -19.80 -0.28
N ASN A 8 9.63 -19.12 0.66
CA ASN A 8 11.06 -18.85 0.67
C ASN A 8 11.58 -18.34 -0.67
N ILE A 9 10.86 -17.36 -1.26
CA ILE A 9 11.20 -16.80 -2.56
C ILE A 9 12.50 -16.01 -2.45
N ASP A 10 13.43 -16.36 -3.34
CA ASP A 10 14.67 -15.64 -3.57
C ASP A 10 14.74 -15.12 -5.00
N LYS A 11 15.33 -13.94 -5.18
CA LYS A 11 15.67 -13.42 -6.50
C LYS A 11 16.97 -12.65 -6.45
N SER A 12 17.94 -13.11 -7.25
CA SER A 12 19.22 -12.44 -7.44
C SER A 12 19.41 -11.99 -8.89
N PHE A 13 20.13 -10.90 -9.08
CA PHE A 13 20.62 -10.38 -10.35
C PHE A 13 22.12 -10.16 -10.21
N GLY A 14 22.92 -11.11 -10.71
CA GLY A 14 24.33 -11.17 -10.35
C GLY A 14 24.52 -11.28 -8.84
N ASP A 15 25.32 -10.41 -8.26
CA ASP A 15 25.60 -10.37 -6.82
C ASP A 15 24.50 -9.66 -6.00
N PHE A 16 23.60 -8.95 -6.68
CA PHE A 16 22.52 -8.23 -5.99
C PHE A 16 21.31 -9.12 -5.71
N ARG A 17 21.01 -9.32 -4.42
CA ARG A 17 19.84 -10.10 -3.97
C ARG A 17 18.65 -9.18 -3.76
N ALA A 18 17.77 -9.10 -4.76
CA ALA A 18 16.60 -8.23 -4.77
C ALA A 18 15.46 -8.71 -3.85
N VAL A 19 15.29 -10.04 -3.71
CA VAL A 19 14.33 -10.68 -2.81
C VAL A 19 15.04 -11.79 -2.07
N ASN A 20 14.81 -11.88 -0.76
CA ASN A 20 15.59 -12.72 0.15
C ASN A 20 14.69 -13.44 1.15
N GLY A 21 14.40 -14.72 0.91
CA GLY A 21 13.60 -15.56 1.81
C GLY A 21 12.15 -15.07 2.00
N PHE A 22 11.55 -14.48 0.97
CA PHE A 22 10.20 -13.91 1.05
C PHE A 22 9.15 -15.03 1.11
N SER A 23 8.38 -15.08 2.20
CA SER A 23 7.27 -16.03 2.37
C SER A 23 6.00 -15.30 2.74
N LEU A 24 4.93 -15.55 1.99
CA LEU A 24 3.63 -14.91 2.17
C LEU A 24 2.52 -15.85 1.69
N ASP A 25 1.42 -15.90 2.41
CA ASP A 25 0.18 -16.53 1.97
C ASP A 25 -0.93 -15.49 1.85
N LEU A 26 -1.71 -15.57 0.79
CA LEU A 26 -2.88 -14.74 0.55
C LEU A 26 -4.13 -15.64 0.54
N LYS A 27 -5.15 -15.20 1.27
CA LYS A 27 -6.47 -15.84 1.25
C LYS A 27 -7.23 -15.42 -0.01
N SER A 28 -8.20 -16.25 -0.41
CA SER A 28 -9.12 -15.87 -1.50
C SER A 28 -9.89 -14.60 -1.14
N GLY A 29 -9.93 -13.65 -2.07
CA GLY A 29 -10.60 -12.36 -1.88
C GLY A 29 -9.90 -11.40 -0.91
N GLU A 30 -8.63 -11.62 -0.58
CA GLU A 30 -7.86 -10.74 0.29
C GLU A 30 -7.13 -9.67 -0.52
N PHE A 31 -7.08 -8.45 0.01
CA PHE A 31 -6.29 -7.33 -0.52
C PHE A 31 -5.00 -7.17 0.28
N VAL A 32 -3.86 -7.46 -0.34
CA VAL A 32 -2.54 -7.35 0.31
C VAL A 32 -1.67 -6.34 -0.42
N SER A 33 -1.15 -5.35 0.31
CA SER A 33 -0.18 -4.40 -0.23
C SER A 33 1.25 -4.78 0.11
N LEU A 34 2.15 -4.67 -0.88
CA LEU A 34 3.60 -4.69 -0.69
C LEU A 34 4.07 -3.24 -0.57
N LEU A 35 4.53 -2.84 0.60
CA LEU A 35 4.92 -1.48 0.93
C LEU A 35 6.39 -1.44 1.40
N GLY A 36 7.17 -0.44 0.98
CA GLY A 36 8.56 -0.31 1.39
C GLY A 36 9.32 0.71 0.55
N PRO A 37 10.57 1.04 0.91
CA PRO A 37 11.40 1.97 0.18
C PRO A 37 11.63 1.55 -1.28
N SER A 38 12.08 2.48 -2.11
CA SER A 38 12.50 2.16 -3.48
C SER A 38 13.62 1.12 -3.48
N GLY A 39 13.55 0.15 -4.39
CA GLY A 39 14.56 -0.91 -4.50
C GLY A 39 14.47 -2.05 -3.47
N CYS A 40 13.45 -2.08 -2.59
CA CYS A 40 13.31 -3.17 -1.59
C CYS A 40 12.73 -4.49 -2.16
N GLY A 41 12.45 -4.59 -3.47
CA GLY A 41 12.03 -5.84 -4.11
C GLY A 41 10.53 -5.99 -4.42
N LYS A 42 9.67 -5.00 -4.16
CA LYS A 42 8.20 -5.04 -4.38
C LYS A 42 7.82 -5.44 -5.81
N THR A 43 8.22 -4.63 -6.78
CA THR A 43 7.93 -4.86 -8.22
C THR A 43 8.57 -6.16 -8.72
N THR A 44 9.76 -6.53 -8.21
CA THR A 44 10.39 -7.81 -8.52
C THR A 44 9.53 -8.98 -8.04
N THR A 45 9.02 -8.91 -6.81
CA THR A 45 8.11 -9.91 -6.25
C THR A 45 6.82 -10.00 -7.08
N LEU A 46 6.21 -8.85 -7.41
CA LEU A 46 5.00 -8.81 -8.24
C LEU A 46 5.22 -9.45 -9.62
N ARG A 47 6.35 -9.15 -10.28
CA ARG A 47 6.69 -9.73 -11.59
C ARG A 47 6.94 -11.22 -11.55
N MET A 48 7.47 -11.76 -10.45
CA MET A 48 7.57 -13.21 -10.26
C MET A 48 6.19 -13.85 -10.09
N ILE A 49 5.28 -13.22 -9.33
CA ILE A 49 3.89 -13.67 -9.21
C ILE A 49 3.19 -13.65 -10.57
N ALA A 50 3.39 -12.59 -11.36
CA ALA A 50 2.82 -12.45 -12.70
C ALA A 50 3.40 -13.46 -13.74
N GLY A 51 4.57 -14.05 -13.46
CA GLY A 51 5.22 -15.00 -14.37
C GLY A 51 6.13 -14.38 -15.41
N PHE A 52 6.49 -13.09 -15.26
CA PHE A 52 7.45 -12.43 -16.16
C PHE A 52 8.90 -12.83 -15.90
N MET A 53 9.20 -13.41 -14.75
CA MET A 53 10.52 -13.92 -14.40
C MET A 53 10.44 -15.08 -13.40
N PRO A 54 11.37 -16.05 -13.47
CA PRO A 54 11.49 -17.09 -12.47
C PRO A 54 12.10 -16.54 -11.17
N PRO A 55 11.73 -17.08 -10.01
CA PRO A 55 12.51 -16.92 -8.79
C PRO A 55 13.87 -17.64 -8.95
N SER A 56 14.88 -17.19 -8.20
CA SER A 56 16.16 -17.89 -8.09
C SER A 56 16.10 -19.07 -7.11
N GLY A 57 15.13 -19.05 -6.17
CA GLY A 57 14.85 -20.09 -5.20
C GLY A 57 13.43 -19.97 -4.67
N GLY A 58 12.95 -21.03 -4.02
CA GLY A 58 11.58 -21.10 -3.52
C GLY A 58 10.53 -21.44 -4.57
N THR A 59 9.25 -21.38 -4.17
CA THR A 59 8.10 -21.72 -5.04
C THR A 59 6.97 -20.70 -4.88
N ILE A 60 6.24 -20.46 -5.98
CA ILE A 60 4.97 -19.75 -5.98
C ILE A 60 3.89 -20.75 -6.35
N GLU A 61 2.89 -20.85 -5.50
CA GLU A 61 1.76 -21.77 -5.66
C GLU A 61 0.45 -20.97 -5.79
N MET A 62 -0.43 -21.43 -6.67
CA MET A 62 -1.80 -20.93 -6.82
C MET A 62 -2.75 -22.11 -6.76
N ASP A 63 -3.76 -22.06 -5.88
CA ASP A 63 -4.71 -23.17 -5.63
C ASP A 63 -4.02 -24.51 -5.39
N GLY A 64 -2.88 -24.51 -4.69
CA GLY A 64 -2.10 -25.72 -4.41
C GLY A 64 -1.24 -26.24 -5.55
N GLN A 65 -1.21 -25.55 -6.70
CA GLN A 65 -0.35 -25.90 -7.83
C GLN A 65 0.84 -24.95 -7.93
N VAL A 66 2.05 -25.49 -8.08
CA VAL A 66 3.26 -24.69 -8.29
C VAL A 66 3.20 -24.04 -9.69
N ILE A 67 3.19 -22.70 -9.73
CA ILE A 67 3.17 -21.90 -10.95
C ILE A 67 4.51 -21.23 -11.26
N SER A 68 5.44 -21.17 -10.30
CA SER A 68 6.82 -20.70 -10.48
C SER A 68 7.77 -21.37 -9.51
N SER A 69 8.94 -21.74 -10.01
CA SER A 69 10.09 -22.20 -9.24
C SER A 69 11.38 -21.89 -10.02
N ALA A 70 12.54 -22.20 -9.43
CA ALA A 70 13.82 -22.12 -10.16
C ALA A 70 13.87 -23.08 -11.37
N ALA A 71 13.10 -24.19 -11.34
CA ALA A 71 13.05 -25.19 -12.40
C ALA A 71 12.12 -24.82 -13.58
N GLY A 72 11.18 -23.88 -13.38
CA GLY A 72 10.25 -23.50 -14.43
C GLY A 72 9.20 -22.51 -13.99
N VAL A 73 8.58 -21.87 -14.98
CA VAL A 73 7.57 -20.81 -14.82
C VAL A 73 6.40 -21.09 -15.75
N VAL A 74 5.20 -21.11 -15.22
CA VAL A 74 3.97 -21.00 -16.02
C VAL A 74 3.92 -19.60 -16.59
N PRO A 75 3.83 -19.41 -17.92
CA PRO A 75 3.85 -18.08 -18.53
C PRO A 75 2.58 -17.27 -18.16
N PRO A 76 2.65 -15.91 -18.19
CA PRO A 76 1.57 -15.02 -17.73
C PRO A 76 0.19 -15.31 -18.33
N GLU A 77 0.13 -15.59 -19.65
CA GLU A 77 -1.11 -15.83 -20.37
C GLU A 77 -1.84 -17.13 -19.96
N LYS A 78 -1.13 -18.03 -19.27
CA LYS A 78 -1.70 -19.29 -18.71
C LYS A 78 -2.05 -19.17 -17.22
N ARG A 79 -1.75 -18.03 -16.59
CA ARG A 79 -2.16 -17.74 -15.21
C ARG A 79 -3.52 -17.07 -15.25
N ARG A 80 -4.44 -17.45 -14.40
CA ARG A 80 -5.73 -16.76 -14.28
C ARG A 80 -5.57 -15.44 -13.48
N MET A 81 -4.63 -14.61 -13.93
CA MET A 81 -4.27 -13.34 -13.32
C MET A 81 -4.39 -12.21 -14.31
N SER A 82 -4.68 -11.00 -13.81
CA SER A 82 -4.57 -9.76 -14.57
C SER A 82 -3.59 -8.84 -13.89
N MET A 83 -2.89 -8.00 -14.68
CA MET A 83 -1.94 -7.04 -14.15
C MET A 83 -2.21 -5.64 -14.71
N ILE A 84 -2.18 -4.64 -13.82
CA ILE A 84 -2.16 -3.23 -14.17
C ILE A 84 -0.75 -2.72 -13.93
N PHE A 85 -0.15 -2.15 -14.97
CA PHE A 85 1.18 -1.56 -14.93
C PHE A 85 1.11 -0.10 -14.52
N GLN A 86 2.20 0.44 -14.05
CA GLN A 86 2.35 1.85 -13.68
C GLN A 86 1.95 2.82 -14.82
N SER A 87 2.22 2.46 -16.08
CA SER A 87 1.85 3.25 -17.28
C SER A 87 0.43 2.97 -17.80
N TYR A 88 -0.39 2.20 -17.07
CA TYR A 88 -1.71 1.69 -17.48
C TYR A 88 -1.69 0.78 -18.71
N ALA A 89 -0.69 0.87 -19.58
CA ALA A 89 -0.52 0.09 -20.81
C ALA A 89 -1.80 0.03 -21.69
N ILE A 90 -2.51 1.17 -21.80
CA ILE A 90 -3.70 1.29 -22.65
C ILE A 90 -3.25 1.43 -24.11
N TRP A 91 -3.90 0.72 -25.03
CA TRP A 91 -3.60 0.80 -26.47
C TRP A 91 -4.15 2.11 -27.05
N PRO A 92 -3.29 3.02 -27.54
CA PRO A 92 -3.71 4.35 -27.97
C PRO A 92 -4.57 4.35 -29.25
N ASN A 93 -4.44 3.31 -30.07
CA ASN A 93 -5.16 3.12 -31.35
C ASN A 93 -6.48 2.35 -31.19
N MET A 94 -6.89 2.03 -29.99
CA MET A 94 -8.16 1.35 -29.68
C MET A 94 -9.05 2.28 -28.87
N THR A 95 -10.36 2.21 -29.09
CA THR A 95 -11.34 2.89 -28.25
C THR A 95 -11.38 2.30 -26.84
N VAL A 96 -12.05 2.97 -25.91
CA VAL A 96 -12.28 2.46 -24.54
C VAL A 96 -12.92 1.07 -24.56
N GLY A 97 -14.00 0.90 -25.36
CA GLY A 97 -14.67 -0.39 -25.47
C GLY A 97 -13.77 -1.49 -26.03
N GLN A 98 -12.96 -1.17 -27.04
CA GLN A 98 -12.00 -2.11 -27.63
C GLN A 98 -10.88 -2.47 -26.64
N ASN A 99 -10.32 -1.48 -25.92
CA ASN A 99 -9.33 -1.72 -24.87
C ASN A 99 -9.85 -2.70 -23.81
N VAL A 100 -11.08 -2.49 -23.33
CA VAL A 100 -11.70 -3.34 -22.31
C VAL A 100 -12.03 -4.72 -22.88
N GLY A 101 -12.57 -4.80 -24.10
CA GLY A 101 -13.00 -6.06 -24.73
C GLY A 101 -11.86 -6.96 -25.22
N PHE A 102 -10.65 -6.41 -25.41
CA PHE A 102 -9.53 -7.11 -26.06
C PHE A 102 -9.20 -8.48 -25.44
N GLY A 103 -9.14 -8.56 -24.10
CA GLY A 103 -8.87 -9.83 -23.43
C GLY A 103 -9.94 -10.91 -23.67
N LEU A 104 -11.19 -10.50 -23.87
CA LEU A 104 -12.30 -11.40 -24.20
C LEU A 104 -12.24 -11.86 -25.67
N GLU A 105 -11.81 -10.97 -26.58
CA GLU A 105 -11.56 -11.30 -27.99
C GLU A 105 -10.45 -12.34 -28.13
N VAL A 106 -9.32 -12.15 -27.42
CA VAL A 106 -8.21 -13.13 -27.39
C VAL A 106 -8.69 -14.50 -26.90
N ARG A 107 -9.65 -14.53 -25.95
CA ARG A 107 -10.29 -15.77 -25.48
C ARG A 107 -11.34 -16.31 -26.45
N LYS A 108 -11.55 -15.63 -27.58
CA LYS A 108 -12.50 -16.02 -28.65
C LYS A 108 -13.95 -16.16 -28.16
N LEU A 109 -14.40 -15.29 -27.23
CA LEU A 109 -15.80 -15.26 -26.81
C LEU A 109 -16.70 -14.76 -27.97
N PRO A 110 -17.98 -15.14 -28.01
CA PRO A 110 -18.97 -14.59 -28.95
C PRO A 110 -19.08 -13.06 -28.79
N ARG A 111 -19.21 -12.36 -29.93
CA ARG A 111 -19.26 -10.88 -29.94
C ARG A 111 -20.36 -10.29 -29.04
N ALA A 112 -21.54 -10.89 -29.01
CA ALA A 112 -22.65 -10.45 -28.16
C ALA A 112 -22.31 -10.58 -26.66
N ASP A 113 -21.53 -11.61 -26.28
CA ASP A 113 -21.05 -11.78 -24.89
C ASP A 113 -19.99 -10.76 -24.53
N ILE A 114 -19.08 -10.45 -25.45
CA ILE A 114 -18.07 -9.40 -25.28
C ILE A 114 -18.77 -8.06 -25.07
N GLU A 115 -19.67 -7.66 -25.93
CA GLU A 115 -20.41 -6.39 -25.85
C GLU A 115 -21.13 -6.27 -24.50
N ARG A 116 -21.88 -7.30 -24.10
CA ARG A 116 -22.61 -7.34 -22.83
C ARG A 116 -21.68 -7.18 -21.61
N ARG A 117 -20.53 -7.89 -21.58
CA ARG A 117 -19.56 -7.82 -20.48
C ARG A 117 -18.85 -6.46 -20.44
N VAL A 118 -18.47 -5.93 -21.59
CA VAL A 118 -17.86 -4.61 -21.73
C VAL A 118 -18.80 -3.52 -21.24
N ASP A 119 -20.07 -3.53 -21.67
CA ASP A 119 -21.03 -2.54 -21.22
C ASP A 119 -21.23 -2.60 -19.71
N ARG A 120 -21.44 -3.79 -19.16
CA ARG A 120 -21.59 -3.99 -17.72
C ARG A 120 -20.39 -3.43 -16.92
N ILE A 121 -19.15 -3.74 -17.31
CA ILE A 121 -17.99 -3.30 -16.55
C ILE A 121 -17.73 -1.80 -16.72
N LEU A 122 -18.02 -1.23 -17.91
CA LEU A 122 -17.92 0.21 -18.13
C LEU A 122 -18.94 0.99 -17.29
N ASP A 123 -20.14 0.46 -17.09
CA ASP A 123 -21.12 1.05 -16.18
C ASP A 123 -20.63 1.03 -14.73
N VAL A 124 -20.06 -0.09 -14.28
CA VAL A 124 -19.49 -0.23 -12.92
C VAL A 124 -18.40 0.80 -12.66
N VAL A 125 -17.51 1.06 -13.63
CA VAL A 125 -16.44 2.06 -13.49
C VAL A 125 -16.86 3.46 -13.96
N GLN A 126 -18.15 3.69 -14.25
CA GLN A 126 -18.73 4.97 -14.70
C GLN A 126 -18.13 5.52 -16.00
N MET A 127 -17.81 4.64 -16.94
CA MET A 127 -17.19 4.97 -18.21
C MET A 127 -18.09 4.64 -19.43
N GLY A 128 -19.33 4.25 -19.23
CA GLY A 128 -20.26 3.82 -20.31
C GLY A 128 -20.41 4.86 -21.41
N ALA A 129 -20.61 6.15 -21.06
CA ALA A 129 -20.73 7.25 -22.02
C ALA A 129 -19.46 7.50 -22.86
N LEU A 130 -18.30 6.98 -22.42
CA LEU A 130 -17.01 7.17 -23.07
C LEU A 130 -16.53 5.94 -23.87
N LYS A 131 -17.38 4.90 -24.03
CA LYS A 131 -17.05 3.64 -24.70
C LYS A 131 -16.41 3.80 -26.08
N GLY A 132 -16.85 4.81 -26.86
CA GLY A 132 -16.35 5.10 -28.20
C GLY A 132 -15.14 6.03 -28.27
N ARG A 133 -14.69 6.61 -27.16
CA ARG A 133 -13.55 7.53 -27.10
C ARG A 133 -12.21 6.81 -27.18
N TYR A 134 -11.20 7.53 -27.62
CA TYR A 134 -9.81 7.07 -27.62
C TYR A 134 -9.08 7.53 -26.35
N PRO A 135 -8.01 6.83 -25.91
CA PRO A 135 -7.26 7.18 -24.70
C PRO A 135 -6.74 8.62 -24.65
N ALA A 136 -6.38 9.20 -25.80
CA ALA A 136 -5.91 10.59 -25.86
C ALA A 136 -6.98 11.64 -25.51
N GLU A 137 -8.26 11.26 -25.52
CA GLU A 137 -9.39 12.12 -25.16
C GLU A 137 -9.78 12.00 -23.68
N LEU A 138 -9.04 11.20 -22.89
CA LEU A 138 -9.36 10.86 -21.51
C LEU A 138 -8.40 11.53 -20.52
N SER A 139 -8.91 11.93 -19.36
CA SER A 139 -8.07 12.32 -18.22
C SER A 139 -7.30 11.10 -17.65
N GLY A 140 -6.24 11.34 -16.86
CA GLY A 140 -5.47 10.28 -16.23
C GLY A 140 -6.31 9.31 -15.39
N GLY A 141 -7.25 9.82 -14.59
CA GLY A 141 -8.17 8.98 -13.81
C GLY A 141 -9.14 8.18 -14.67
N GLN A 142 -9.61 8.75 -15.80
CA GLN A 142 -10.42 8.01 -16.75
C GLN A 142 -9.61 6.89 -17.42
N GLN A 143 -8.37 7.14 -17.80
CA GLN A 143 -7.47 6.11 -18.33
C GLN A 143 -7.25 4.98 -17.31
N GLN A 144 -7.08 5.32 -16.05
CA GLN A 144 -6.95 4.33 -14.99
C GLN A 144 -8.22 3.48 -14.81
N ARG A 145 -9.41 4.10 -14.83
CA ARG A 145 -10.70 3.36 -14.80
C ARG A 145 -10.82 2.40 -15.97
N VAL A 146 -10.37 2.79 -17.16
CA VAL A 146 -10.31 1.90 -18.33
C VAL A 146 -9.34 0.72 -18.09
N ALA A 147 -8.16 0.97 -17.51
CA ALA A 147 -7.21 -0.08 -17.18
C ALA A 147 -7.78 -1.07 -16.14
N LEU A 148 -8.48 -0.56 -15.11
CA LEU A 148 -9.19 -1.38 -14.12
C LEU A 148 -10.29 -2.22 -14.78
N ALA A 149 -11.16 -1.59 -15.60
CA ALA A 149 -12.22 -2.30 -16.33
C ALA A 149 -11.65 -3.42 -17.22
N ARG A 150 -10.57 -3.15 -17.96
CA ARG A 150 -9.88 -4.13 -18.81
C ARG A 150 -9.32 -5.30 -17.99
N ALA A 151 -8.77 -5.03 -16.81
CA ALA A 151 -8.21 -6.06 -15.95
C ALA A 151 -9.28 -6.93 -15.29
N ILE A 152 -10.45 -6.36 -14.97
CA ILE A 152 -11.54 -7.04 -14.24
C ILE A 152 -12.49 -7.79 -15.20
N VAL A 153 -12.73 -7.27 -16.41
CA VAL A 153 -13.72 -7.84 -17.37
C VAL A 153 -13.45 -9.31 -17.71
N VAL A 154 -12.20 -9.73 -17.66
CA VAL A 154 -11.78 -11.11 -17.91
C VAL A 154 -11.99 -12.04 -16.71
N GLU A 155 -12.52 -11.51 -15.61
CA GLU A 155 -12.81 -12.22 -14.35
C GLU A 155 -11.57 -12.98 -13.85
N PRO A 156 -10.47 -12.25 -13.51
CA PRO A 156 -9.26 -12.88 -13.02
C PRO A 156 -9.45 -13.40 -11.59
N GLU A 157 -8.72 -14.43 -11.23
CA GLU A 157 -8.71 -14.95 -9.85
C GLU A 157 -7.76 -14.16 -8.95
N VAL A 158 -6.72 -13.54 -9.55
CA VAL A 158 -5.77 -12.67 -8.87
C VAL A 158 -5.55 -11.40 -9.70
N LEU A 159 -5.64 -10.25 -9.05
CA LEU A 159 -5.37 -8.94 -9.64
C LEU A 159 -4.04 -8.40 -9.08
N LEU A 160 -3.13 -8.03 -9.96
CA LEU A 160 -1.82 -7.49 -9.66
C LEU A 160 -1.77 -6.02 -10.05
N LEU A 161 -1.40 -5.14 -9.12
CA LEU A 161 -1.38 -3.69 -9.32
C LEU A 161 0.04 -3.17 -9.03
N ASP A 162 0.74 -2.68 -10.05
CA ASP A 162 2.11 -2.15 -9.94
C ASP A 162 2.08 -0.62 -9.92
N GLU A 163 2.06 -0.01 -8.75
CA GLU A 163 2.02 1.45 -8.52
C GLU A 163 0.95 2.16 -9.37
N PRO A 164 -0.32 1.72 -9.35
CA PRO A 164 -1.32 2.17 -10.31
C PRO A 164 -1.73 3.64 -10.15
N LEU A 165 -1.42 4.28 -9.00
CA LEU A 165 -1.80 5.67 -8.71
C LEU A 165 -0.64 6.67 -8.84
N SER A 166 0.57 6.21 -9.17
CA SER A 166 1.78 7.05 -9.14
C SER A 166 1.75 8.24 -10.11
N ASN A 167 1.00 8.13 -11.22
CA ASN A 167 0.93 9.16 -12.27
C ASN A 167 -0.25 10.14 -12.10
N LEU A 168 -0.97 10.08 -10.97
CA LEU A 168 -2.11 10.93 -10.69
C LEU A 168 -1.73 12.08 -9.75
N ASP A 169 -2.43 13.20 -9.87
CA ASP A 169 -2.40 14.27 -8.87
C ASP A 169 -3.00 13.82 -7.53
N ALA A 170 -2.78 14.61 -6.47
CA ALA A 170 -3.14 14.22 -5.10
C ALA A 170 -4.64 13.98 -4.91
N ASN A 171 -5.50 14.86 -5.45
CA ASN A 171 -6.96 14.75 -5.28
C ASN A 171 -7.50 13.51 -6.02
N LEU A 172 -7.08 13.34 -7.25
CA LEU A 172 -7.50 12.19 -8.07
C LEU A 172 -6.97 10.87 -7.50
N ARG A 173 -5.76 10.87 -6.92
CA ARG A 173 -5.20 9.70 -6.23
C ARG A 173 -6.06 9.30 -5.03
N GLU A 174 -6.55 10.29 -4.26
CA GLU A 174 -7.44 10.02 -3.12
C GLU A 174 -8.76 9.38 -3.58
N GLU A 175 -9.41 9.94 -4.60
CA GLU A 175 -10.65 9.37 -5.17
C GLU A 175 -10.43 7.94 -5.66
N MET A 176 -9.33 7.71 -6.39
CA MET A 176 -9.03 6.41 -6.99
C MET A 176 -8.65 5.33 -5.96
N ARG A 177 -8.12 5.68 -4.78
CA ARG A 177 -7.93 4.73 -3.67
C ARG A 177 -9.25 4.11 -3.23
N PHE A 178 -10.27 4.95 -3.01
CA PHE A 178 -11.61 4.48 -2.64
C PHE A 178 -12.25 3.67 -3.76
N GLU A 179 -12.06 4.07 -5.02
CA GLU A 179 -12.59 3.35 -6.17
C GLU A 179 -11.98 1.95 -6.31
N ILE A 180 -10.66 1.81 -6.17
CA ILE A 180 -9.98 0.51 -6.18
C ILE A 180 -10.50 -0.37 -5.04
N ARG A 181 -10.66 0.17 -3.82
CA ARG A 181 -11.20 -0.58 -2.69
C ARG A 181 -12.65 -0.99 -2.95
N ARG A 182 -13.50 -0.10 -3.47
CA ARG A 182 -14.88 -0.39 -3.83
C ARG A 182 -14.99 -1.53 -4.84
N LEU A 183 -14.19 -1.48 -5.92
CA LEU A 183 -14.15 -2.54 -6.93
C LEU A 183 -13.68 -3.87 -6.35
N HIS A 184 -12.65 -3.85 -5.47
CA HIS A 184 -12.23 -5.06 -4.77
C HIS A 184 -13.37 -5.64 -3.92
N ASP A 185 -14.09 -4.82 -3.16
CA ASP A 185 -15.19 -5.26 -2.30
C ASP A 185 -16.37 -5.80 -3.11
N GLU A 186 -16.62 -5.26 -4.29
CA GLU A 186 -17.68 -5.71 -5.20
C GLU A 186 -17.35 -7.05 -5.85
N PHE A 187 -16.11 -7.19 -6.38
CA PHE A 187 -15.72 -8.38 -7.14
C PHE A 187 -15.03 -9.46 -6.31
N LYS A 188 -14.56 -9.14 -5.11
CA LYS A 188 -13.84 -10.05 -4.19
C LYS A 188 -12.65 -10.76 -4.84
N ILE A 189 -11.93 -10.08 -5.74
CA ILE A 189 -10.76 -10.62 -6.43
C ILE A 189 -9.57 -10.55 -5.47
N THR A 190 -8.81 -11.64 -5.32
CA THR A 190 -7.56 -11.65 -4.56
C THR A 190 -6.59 -10.62 -5.17
N THR A 191 -6.14 -9.65 -4.39
CA THR A 191 -5.38 -8.50 -4.93
C THR A 191 -4.00 -8.40 -4.29
N VAL A 192 -2.96 -8.25 -5.12
CA VAL A 192 -1.61 -7.86 -4.71
C VAL A 192 -1.33 -6.46 -5.25
N TYR A 193 -1.10 -5.52 -4.36
CA TYR A 193 -0.93 -4.11 -4.66
C TYR A 193 0.49 -3.66 -4.29
N VAL A 194 1.23 -3.13 -5.23
CA VAL A 194 2.55 -2.52 -4.97
C VAL A 194 2.40 -1.02 -4.89
N THR A 195 2.90 -0.43 -3.83
CA THR A 195 2.98 1.02 -3.66
C THR A 195 4.17 1.42 -2.80
N HIS A 196 4.59 2.67 -2.91
CA HIS A 196 5.50 3.34 -1.98
C HIS A 196 4.75 4.35 -1.09
N ASP A 197 3.47 4.59 -1.36
CA ASP A 197 2.62 5.50 -0.59
C ASP A 197 1.93 4.75 0.56
N GLN A 198 2.23 5.21 1.79
CA GLN A 198 1.66 4.62 3.00
C GLN A 198 0.14 4.81 3.07
N SER A 199 -0.36 5.98 2.63
CA SER A 199 -1.79 6.30 2.67
C SER A 199 -2.58 5.38 1.74
N GLU A 200 -2.01 5.04 0.57
CA GLU A 200 -2.62 4.06 -0.33
C GLU A 200 -2.75 2.70 0.34
N ALA A 201 -1.64 2.19 0.89
CA ALA A 201 -1.65 0.89 1.55
C ALA A 201 -2.59 0.84 2.77
N MET A 202 -2.61 1.92 3.59
CA MET A 202 -3.46 2.02 4.78
C MET A 202 -4.96 2.00 4.48
N VAL A 203 -5.38 2.65 3.38
CA VAL A 203 -6.81 2.77 3.00
C VAL A 203 -7.31 1.51 2.30
N THR A 204 -6.47 0.88 1.44
CA THR A 204 -6.95 -0.16 0.54
C THR A 204 -6.81 -1.58 1.08
N SER A 205 -5.88 -1.84 2.01
CA SER A 205 -5.44 -3.20 2.31
C SER A 205 -6.12 -3.84 3.51
N ASP A 206 -6.34 -5.15 3.42
CA ASP A 206 -6.67 -5.98 4.58
C ASP A 206 -5.40 -6.30 5.38
N ARG A 207 -4.26 -6.54 4.69
CA ARG A 207 -2.93 -6.64 5.28
C ARG A 207 -1.89 -5.90 4.44
N ILE A 208 -0.88 -5.37 5.12
CA ILE A 208 0.28 -4.73 4.49
C ILE A 208 1.53 -5.55 4.81
N VAL A 209 2.32 -5.84 3.80
CA VAL A 209 3.65 -6.43 3.89
C VAL A 209 4.66 -5.29 3.84
N VAL A 210 5.27 -4.96 4.96
CA VAL A 210 6.35 -3.98 5.00
C VAL A 210 7.65 -4.67 4.61
N MET A 211 8.26 -4.19 3.52
CA MET A 211 9.48 -4.75 2.95
C MET A 211 10.67 -3.81 3.14
N ASN A 212 11.82 -4.38 3.44
CA ASN A 212 13.09 -3.69 3.50
C ASN A 212 14.23 -4.59 2.99
N LYS A 213 15.09 -4.08 2.11
CA LYS A 213 16.28 -4.80 1.59
C LYS A 213 15.98 -6.25 1.16
N GLY A 214 14.89 -6.44 0.43
CA GLY A 214 14.48 -7.76 -0.09
C GLY A 214 13.78 -8.68 0.91
N ARG A 215 13.57 -8.27 2.16
CA ARG A 215 12.96 -9.07 3.21
C ARG A 215 11.65 -8.49 3.70
N ILE A 216 10.84 -9.33 4.31
CA ILE A 216 9.66 -8.90 5.07
C ILE A 216 10.10 -8.48 6.47
N GLU A 217 9.76 -7.27 6.87
CA GLU A 217 9.94 -6.75 8.22
C GLU A 217 8.73 -7.09 9.11
N GLN A 218 7.53 -6.87 8.59
CA GLN A 218 6.28 -7.16 9.30
C GLN A 218 5.13 -7.34 8.30
N VAL A 219 4.19 -8.22 8.63
CA VAL A 219 2.92 -8.42 7.90
C VAL A 219 1.79 -8.36 8.90
N ASP A 220 0.96 -7.34 8.81
CA ASP A 220 -0.19 -7.19 9.72
C ASP A 220 -1.27 -6.29 9.07
N PRO A 221 -2.49 -6.23 9.62
CA PRO A 221 -3.49 -5.22 9.26
C PRO A 221 -2.96 -3.80 9.49
N PRO A 222 -3.44 -2.79 8.72
CA PRO A 222 -2.95 -1.40 8.80
C PRO A 222 -2.88 -0.84 10.21
N HIS A 223 -3.96 -0.99 11.00
CA HIS A 223 -4.03 -0.47 12.37
C HIS A 223 -3.04 -1.15 13.34
N VAL A 224 -2.70 -2.43 13.10
CA VAL A 224 -1.70 -3.15 13.90
C VAL A 224 -0.30 -2.67 13.56
N LEU A 225 0.04 -2.51 12.27
CA LEU A 225 1.33 -1.96 11.84
C LEU A 225 1.59 -0.57 12.42
N TYR A 226 0.55 0.28 12.44
CA TYR A 226 0.66 1.62 13.00
C TYR A 226 0.77 1.63 14.52
N GLY A 227 -0.08 0.85 15.20
CA GLY A 227 -0.20 0.83 16.67
C GLY A 227 0.80 -0.10 17.38
N LYS A 228 1.27 -1.16 16.71
CA LYS A 228 2.15 -2.19 17.29
C LYS A 228 3.30 -2.55 16.34
N PRO A 229 4.15 -1.58 15.93
CA PRO A 229 5.30 -1.88 15.11
C PRO A 229 6.29 -2.79 15.87
N ARG A 230 6.85 -3.79 15.18
CA ARG A 230 7.79 -4.74 15.79
C ARG A 230 9.22 -4.19 15.86
N SER A 231 9.64 -3.45 14.85
CA SER A 231 11.00 -2.93 14.75
C SER A 231 11.02 -1.40 14.66
N ARG A 232 12.19 -0.83 14.98
CA ARG A 232 12.47 0.59 14.79
C ARG A 232 12.24 1.03 13.33
N PHE A 233 12.60 0.15 12.37
CA PHE A 233 12.37 0.43 10.96
C PHE A 233 10.86 0.58 10.66
N VAL A 234 10.04 -0.40 11.06
CA VAL A 234 8.58 -0.36 10.82
C VAL A 234 7.95 0.85 11.51
N ALA A 235 8.31 1.12 12.78
CA ALA A 235 7.81 2.28 13.53
C ALA A 235 8.08 3.62 12.83
N GLY A 236 9.30 3.79 12.31
CA GLY A 236 9.72 5.03 11.63
C GLY A 236 9.26 5.10 10.18
N PHE A 237 9.06 3.95 9.53
CA PHE A 237 8.60 3.89 8.15
C PHE A 237 7.06 4.06 8.05
N ILE A 238 6.29 3.50 9.00
CA ILE A 238 4.83 3.59 9.02
C ILE A 238 4.40 4.78 9.88
N GLY A 239 4.19 5.93 9.22
CA GLY A 239 3.82 7.18 9.89
C GLY A 239 4.96 7.80 10.69
N ARG A 240 4.66 8.90 11.38
CA ARG A 240 5.61 9.61 12.22
C ARG A 240 5.64 9.01 13.62
N THR A 241 6.82 8.98 14.25
CA THR A 241 6.98 8.49 15.63
C THR A 241 8.13 9.21 16.34
N ASN A 242 8.03 9.30 17.66
CA ASN A 242 9.16 9.60 18.54
C ASN A 242 9.81 8.28 18.96
N PHE A 243 11.12 8.27 19.08
CA PHE A 243 11.86 7.18 19.72
C PHE A 243 12.34 7.63 21.08
N VAL A 244 11.88 6.94 22.12
CA VAL A 244 12.23 7.23 23.52
C VAL A 244 13.02 6.04 24.06
N GLU A 245 14.20 6.33 24.61
CA GLU A 245 15.03 5.33 25.28
C GLU A 245 14.64 5.29 26.77
N ARG A 246 14.25 4.14 27.26
CA ARG A 246 13.90 3.93 28.67
C ARG A 246 14.30 2.54 29.12
N ASP A 247 14.95 2.45 30.27
CA ASP A 247 15.37 1.18 30.89
C ASP A 247 16.18 0.27 29.93
N GLY A 248 17.02 0.88 29.08
CA GLY A 248 17.84 0.17 28.10
C GLY A 248 17.08 -0.39 26.89
N ALA A 249 15.83 0.02 26.70
CA ALA A 249 15.00 -0.36 25.57
C ALA A 249 14.52 0.87 24.78
N THR A 250 14.32 0.69 23.47
CA THR A 250 13.75 1.71 22.59
C THR A 250 12.23 1.54 22.49
N TYR A 251 11.53 2.64 22.66
CA TYR A 251 10.07 2.70 22.53
C TYR A 251 9.68 3.65 21.40
N SER A 252 8.68 3.25 20.63
CA SER A 252 7.96 4.09 19.67
C SER A 252 6.79 4.77 20.38
N LEU A 253 6.64 6.08 20.20
CA LEU A 253 5.58 6.89 20.76
C LEU A 253 5.00 7.80 19.68
N ARG A 254 3.73 7.62 19.33
CA ARG A 254 3.10 8.38 18.27
C ARG A 254 2.87 9.84 18.69
N PRO A 255 3.08 10.84 17.80
CA PRO A 255 2.92 12.25 18.15
C PRO A 255 1.54 12.63 18.70
N GLN A 256 0.48 12.01 18.18
CA GLN A 256 -0.90 12.24 18.63
C GLN A 256 -1.25 11.54 19.95
N SER A 257 -0.40 10.66 20.46
CA SER A 257 -0.57 10.00 21.75
C SER A 257 0.05 10.78 22.91
N ILE A 258 0.62 11.94 22.63
CA ILE A 258 1.20 12.85 23.64
C ILE A 258 0.22 13.99 23.85
N GLY A 259 -0.29 14.12 25.06
CA GLY A 259 -1.09 15.27 25.48
C GLY A 259 -0.25 16.52 25.65
N LEU A 260 -0.82 17.69 25.35
CA LEU A 260 -0.18 19.00 25.51
C LEU A 260 -1.14 19.94 26.24
N SER A 261 -0.70 20.54 27.33
CA SER A 261 -1.53 21.34 28.23
C SER A 261 -0.75 22.51 28.82
N LEU A 262 -1.46 23.62 29.12
CA LEU A 262 -0.91 24.74 29.89
C LEU A 262 -0.93 24.46 31.42
N ALA A 263 -1.88 23.66 31.87
CA ALA A 263 -1.98 23.30 33.26
C ALA A 263 -1.22 21.98 33.53
N ARG A 264 -0.61 21.89 34.71
CA ARG A 264 0.07 20.66 35.13
C ARG A 264 -0.93 19.51 35.24
N PRO A 265 -0.72 18.38 34.52
CA PRO A 265 -1.55 17.20 34.66
C PRO A 265 -1.45 16.61 36.07
N ALA A 266 -2.50 15.91 36.50
CA ALA A 266 -2.52 15.25 37.80
C ALA A 266 -1.49 14.13 37.96
N ALA A 267 -1.13 13.47 36.84
CA ALA A 267 -0.12 12.42 36.80
C ALA A 267 0.71 12.52 35.51
N ASN A 268 1.92 11.99 35.55
CA ASN A 268 2.82 11.82 34.37
C ASN A 268 3.10 13.10 33.56
N GLY A 269 2.97 14.29 34.17
CA GLY A 269 3.28 15.55 33.52
C GLY A 269 4.77 15.83 33.48
N VAL A 270 5.32 16.12 32.29
CA VAL A 270 6.68 16.57 32.08
C VAL A 270 6.66 18.02 31.58
N GLU A 271 7.31 18.93 32.34
CA GLU A 271 7.40 20.33 31.90
C GLU A 271 8.29 20.44 30.66
N ALA A 272 7.85 21.24 29.69
CA ALA A 272 8.50 21.35 28.40
C ALA A 272 8.31 22.73 27.77
N GLU A 273 9.03 23.03 26.72
CA GLU A 273 8.95 24.28 25.95
C GLU A 273 8.67 23.97 24.48
N ILE A 274 7.82 24.77 23.84
CA ILE A 274 7.56 24.74 22.40
C ILE A 274 8.77 25.34 21.68
N VAL A 275 9.52 24.53 20.93
CA VAL A 275 10.71 25.00 20.19
C VAL A 275 10.45 25.22 18.71
N ASP A 276 9.41 24.57 18.16
CA ASP A 276 8.98 24.76 16.77
C ASP A 276 7.51 24.37 16.61
N ARG A 277 6.81 24.94 15.59
CA ARG A 277 5.43 24.64 15.28
C ARG A 277 5.10 24.79 13.81
N ALA A 278 4.23 23.93 13.28
CA ALA A 278 3.71 24.01 11.92
C ALA A 278 2.21 23.70 11.90
N TYR A 279 1.43 24.53 11.22
CA TYR A 279 0.01 24.24 10.96
C TYR A 279 -0.15 23.51 9.65
N LEU A 280 -0.77 22.35 9.70
CA LEU A 280 -0.94 21.45 8.56
C LEU A 280 -2.40 21.37 8.06
N GLY A 281 -3.22 22.36 8.40
CA GLY A 281 -4.64 22.45 8.05
C GLY A 281 -5.54 21.68 9.02
N GLU A 282 -5.38 20.37 9.10
CA GLU A 282 -6.19 19.50 9.97
C GLU A 282 -5.67 19.45 11.40
N HIS A 283 -4.39 19.73 11.62
CA HIS A 283 -3.74 19.61 12.91
C HIS A 283 -2.51 20.52 13.02
N TRP A 284 -2.09 20.81 14.26
CA TRP A 284 -0.81 21.39 14.57
C TRP A 284 0.23 20.31 14.83
N ASP A 285 1.44 20.55 14.35
CA ASP A 285 2.62 19.70 14.55
C ASP A 285 3.66 20.53 15.31
N TYR A 286 3.95 20.15 16.55
CA TYR A 286 4.86 20.82 17.46
C TYR A 286 6.14 20.04 17.66
N GLN A 287 7.28 20.75 17.76
CA GLN A 287 8.49 20.23 18.39
C GLN A 287 8.51 20.77 19.81
N VAL A 288 8.45 19.86 20.77
CA VAL A 288 8.33 20.20 22.20
C VAL A 288 9.53 19.63 22.93
N LYS A 289 10.33 20.47 23.56
CA LYS A 289 11.55 20.06 24.28
C LYS A 289 11.26 19.90 25.77
N PRO A 290 11.29 18.69 26.32
CA PRO A 290 11.17 18.47 27.76
C PRO A 290 12.34 19.13 28.50
N LEU A 291 12.10 19.71 29.67
CA LEU A 291 13.15 20.33 30.47
C LEU A 291 14.14 19.27 30.94
N GLY A 292 15.43 19.52 30.72
CA GLY A 292 16.51 18.59 31.03
C GLY A 292 16.83 17.57 29.96
N GLU A 293 16.01 17.46 28.91
CA GLU A 293 16.26 16.55 27.80
C GLU A 293 16.97 17.24 26.63
N ALA A 294 17.82 16.51 25.91
CA ALA A 294 18.56 17.04 24.77
C ALA A 294 17.73 17.13 23.50
N LYS A 295 16.79 16.19 23.30
CA LYS A 295 16.02 16.05 22.05
C LYS A 295 14.56 16.47 22.25
N PRO A 296 13.99 17.26 21.31
CA PRO A 296 12.57 17.54 21.33
C PRO A 296 11.75 16.29 20.95
N LEU A 297 10.54 16.22 21.45
CA LEU A 297 9.48 15.30 21.02
C LEU A 297 8.57 15.99 20.04
N ARG A 298 8.13 15.26 19.03
CA ARG A 298 7.08 15.69 18.10
C ARG A 298 5.74 15.40 18.72
N VAL A 299 4.86 16.42 18.77
CA VAL A 299 3.51 16.31 19.30
C VAL A 299 2.53 16.83 18.26
N SER A 300 1.46 16.08 18.03
CA SER A 300 0.41 16.46 17.09
C SER A 300 -0.90 16.70 17.85
N THR A 301 -1.49 17.90 17.68
CA THR A 301 -2.72 18.29 18.38
C THR A 301 -3.80 18.69 17.37
N GLY A 302 -5.07 18.68 17.79
CA GLY A 302 -6.16 19.16 16.96
C GLY A 302 -5.99 20.66 16.57
N PRO A 303 -6.73 21.12 15.52
CA PRO A 303 -6.53 22.45 14.93
C PRO A 303 -6.81 23.60 15.91
N ASN A 304 -7.60 23.37 16.94
CA ASN A 304 -7.98 24.39 17.93
C ASN A 304 -7.03 24.46 19.13
N ALA A 305 -6.09 23.53 19.29
CA ALA A 305 -5.11 23.54 20.38
C ALA A 305 -3.86 24.29 19.95
N ILE A 306 -3.88 25.61 20.12
CA ILE A 306 -2.84 26.54 19.67
C ILE A 306 -1.92 26.90 20.83
N PHE A 307 -0.62 26.67 20.62
CA PHE A 307 0.45 27.00 21.56
C PHE A 307 1.49 27.88 20.84
N GLU A 308 2.10 28.87 21.57
CA GLU A 308 3.04 29.79 21.01
C GLU A 308 4.48 29.27 21.10
N LEU A 309 5.37 29.79 20.25
CA LEU A 309 6.82 29.54 20.36
C LEU A 309 7.34 30.01 21.71
N SER A 310 8.27 29.25 22.29
CA SER A 310 8.85 29.47 23.62
C SER A 310 7.86 29.40 24.79
N GLN A 311 6.64 28.96 24.51
CA GLN A 311 5.63 28.76 25.55
C GLN A 311 5.96 27.56 26.42
N ARG A 312 5.87 27.72 27.74
CA ARG A 312 5.94 26.63 28.70
C ARG A 312 4.65 25.83 28.71
N VAL A 313 4.77 24.54 28.61
CA VAL A 313 3.67 23.57 28.51
C VAL A 313 3.97 22.33 29.32
N TRP A 314 2.95 21.51 29.50
CA TRP A 314 3.08 20.19 30.10
C TRP A 314 2.80 19.12 29.05
N LEU A 315 3.71 18.17 28.92
CA LEU A 315 3.53 16.94 28.16
C LEU A 315 2.87 15.90 29.08
N GLU A 316 1.84 15.26 28.59
CA GLU A 316 1.21 14.11 29.25
C GLU A 316 1.44 12.88 28.37
N ILE A 317 2.20 11.92 28.89
CA ILE A 317 2.55 10.69 28.19
C ILE A 317 1.97 9.51 28.97
N ASP A 318 0.95 8.84 28.36
CA ASP A 318 0.46 7.58 28.87
C ASP A 318 1.51 6.49 28.63
N PRO A 319 2.06 5.83 29.67
CA PRO A 319 2.99 4.73 29.50
C PRO A 319 2.48 3.60 28.60
N SER A 320 1.17 3.37 28.56
CA SER A 320 0.53 2.35 27.70
C SER A 320 0.60 2.68 26.20
N ALA A 321 0.81 3.95 25.84
CA ALA A 321 1.00 4.39 24.45
C ALA A 321 2.42 4.15 23.93
N MET A 322 3.37 3.80 24.82
CA MET A 322 4.75 3.49 24.47
C MET A 322 4.86 2.04 24.01
N VAL A 323 5.25 1.81 22.78
CA VAL A 323 5.40 0.47 22.19
C VAL A 323 6.89 0.15 22.08
N ARG A 324 7.32 -0.91 22.78
CA ARG A 324 8.70 -1.40 22.66
C ARG A 324 8.97 -1.88 21.23
N VAL A 325 10.09 -1.46 20.66
CA VAL A 325 10.50 -1.86 19.30
C VAL A 325 11.90 -2.49 19.35
N GLU A 326 12.12 -3.47 18.46
CA GLU A 326 13.43 -4.06 18.24
C GLU A 326 14.32 -3.09 17.45
N ALA A 327 15.65 -3.20 17.64
CA ALA A 327 16.65 -2.32 17.05
C ALA A 327 16.68 -2.39 15.50
#